data_d25afaf9274ca1b06ce552dca45d5db8
#
_entry.id   d25afaf9274ca1b06ce552dca45d5db8
#
_cell.length_a   1.000
_cell.length_b   1.000
_cell.length_c   1.000
_cell.angle_alpha   90.00
_cell.angle_beta   90.00
_cell.angle_gamma   90.00
#
_symmetry.space_group_name_H-M   'P 1'
#
loop_
_entity.id
_entity.type
_entity.pdbx_description
1 polymer ?
#
loop_
_entity_poly.entity_id
_entity_poly.type
_entity_poly.pdbx_seq_one_letter_code
_entity_poly.pdbx_strand_id
1 'polypeptide(L)'
;MATLAAWIVTAQQPRRVDDALLKSGSKTGEEWVAYGVNWAEQRYSPLKQINDSNIGRLGLAWSYEIPLAPGNPQTHQEGTPLVFNGVLYSITPWSIVYAVDLRTGKEIWRADPEVNQQVWQSRICCGVVNRGIAMYEGKIIAPAVDGRLRALDAATGRVLWETRVSPETMPYTITMAPRVIQGGKIIIGVSGGEYGVRGFFSAYDVNTGKMAWRFYTVPGDPSKPFEHPELEAAAKTWTNDWWKIGGGAGVWNGMAYDADNDIVYVGTGQPGPWTDVHRGPGDNLYSCSIIAVRGATGKMVWYYQEVPGDDWDYDSIADLMLADLTINGRRRQVIMHAPKDAFFYVIDRLTGEVISADPITKVSWATGMDAKGHPIVNPAARYKTTPVNVNPGPSGGHVWPPWSYSPATGLVYIPGTAGQGSNYSAAATFTPAPTEIGPSGRGQMNMGTSLTGGQLGRGGNQAKGAAPAGAAGATPPENPEAAAVAAAQQAAAAAPKPEPLAQIGPDGPTGNVLYAWDPIARKERWRAAGAGAG
;
A
#
# COMPACT_ATOMS: atom_id res chain seq x y z
N MET A 1 -32.18 -62.11 18.81
CA MET A 1 -30.92 -61.37 18.75
C MET A 1 -31.17 -60.05 18.02
N ALA A 2 -31.24 -58.92 18.73
CA ALA A 2 -31.44 -57.60 18.15
C ALA A 2 -30.06 -56.94 17.95
N THR A 3 -29.66 -56.72 16.72
CA THR A 3 -28.44 -56.03 16.36
C THR A 3 -28.65 -54.51 16.53
N LEU A 4 -28.02 -53.92 17.55
CA LEU A 4 -27.89 -52.47 17.68
C LEU A 4 -26.92 -51.95 16.61
N ALA A 5 -27.41 -51.22 15.60
CA ALA A 5 -26.60 -50.45 14.69
C ALA A 5 -26.16 -49.17 15.40
N ALA A 6 -24.89 -49.08 15.79
CA ALA A 6 -24.29 -47.82 16.29
C ALA A 6 -24.11 -46.84 15.14
N TRP A 7 -24.87 -45.77 15.14
CA TRP A 7 -24.63 -44.62 14.25
C TRP A 7 -23.41 -43.88 14.72
N ILE A 8 -22.29 -44.00 13.99
CA ILE A 8 -21.12 -43.14 14.19
C ILE A 8 -21.48 -41.76 13.62
N VAL A 9 -21.89 -40.84 14.50
CA VAL A 9 -21.98 -39.43 14.13
C VAL A 9 -20.54 -38.92 14.01
N THR A 10 -20.00 -38.92 12.83
CA THR A 10 -18.73 -38.19 12.55
C THR A 10 -19.03 -36.70 12.75
N ALA A 11 -18.56 -36.13 13.85
CA ALA A 11 -18.57 -34.69 14.05
C ALA A 11 -17.87 -34.02 12.84
N GLN A 12 -18.64 -33.34 12.03
CA GLN A 12 -18.11 -32.62 10.88
C GLN A 12 -17.13 -31.60 11.42
N GLN A 13 -15.86 -31.66 10.99
CA GLN A 13 -14.84 -30.68 11.41
C GLN A 13 -15.35 -29.27 11.11
N PRO A 14 -15.21 -28.32 12.04
CA PRO A 14 -15.66 -26.97 11.81
C PRO A 14 -14.97 -26.42 10.55
N ARG A 15 -15.76 -25.83 9.67
CA ARG A 15 -15.29 -25.22 8.42
C ARG A 15 -14.21 -24.17 8.73
N ARG A 16 -13.13 -24.15 7.94
CA ARG A 16 -12.00 -23.24 8.12
C ARG A 16 -11.59 -22.62 6.78
N VAL A 17 -10.99 -21.45 6.85
CA VAL A 17 -10.34 -20.85 5.68
C VAL A 17 -9.02 -21.58 5.45
N ASP A 18 -8.91 -22.25 4.32
CA ASP A 18 -7.75 -23.03 3.88
C ASP A 18 -7.23 -22.55 2.52
N ASP A 19 -6.18 -23.21 2.01
CA ASP A 19 -5.58 -22.90 0.71
C ASP A 19 -6.59 -22.95 -0.45
N ALA A 20 -7.52 -23.92 -0.42
CA ALA A 20 -8.51 -24.09 -1.48
C ALA A 20 -9.48 -22.91 -1.51
N LEU A 21 -9.93 -22.46 -0.35
CA LEU A 21 -10.84 -21.32 -0.23
C LEU A 21 -10.12 -19.99 -0.53
N LEU A 22 -8.87 -19.81 -0.10
CA LEU A 22 -8.07 -18.63 -0.44
C LEU A 22 -7.76 -18.55 -1.95
N LYS A 23 -7.56 -19.68 -2.61
CA LYS A 23 -7.35 -19.74 -4.06
C LYS A 23 -8.60 -19.38 -4.86
N SER A 24 -9.72 -19.97 -4.49
CA SER A 24 -10.96 -19.86 -5.27
C SER A 24 -11.84 -18.67 -4.88
N GLY A 25 -11.73 -18.18 -3.65
CA GLY A 25 -12.74 -17.34 -3.03
C GLY A 25 -14.04 -18.08 -2.77
N SER A 26 -15.04 -17.42 -2.21
CA SER A 26 -16.38 -17.96 -2.08
C SER A 26 -17.10 -17.99 -3.43
N LYS A 27 -17.47 -19.17 -3.89
CA LYS A 27 -18.21 -19.35 -5.16
C LYS A 27 -19.60 -18.72 -5.11
N THR A 28 -20.21 -18.67 -3.94
CA THR A 28 -21.55 -18.09 -3.72
C THR A 28 -21.49 -16.59 -3.43
N GLY A 29 -20.31 -16.05 -3.10
CA GLY A 29 -20.12 -14.65 -2.71
C GLY A 29 -20.56 -14.32 -1.28
N GLU A 30 -21.00 -15.32 -0.50
CA GLU A 30 -21.45 -15.12 0.89
C GLU A 30 -20.31 -14.79 1.86
N GLU A 31 -19.07 -14.99 1.42
CA GLU A 31 -17.88 -14.83 2.23
C GLU A 31 -16.83 -13.99 1.51
N TRP A 32 -16.05 -13.28 2.30
CA TRP A 32 -14.92 -12.45 1.85
C TRP A 32 -13.71 -12.82 2.70
N VAL A 33 -12.92 -13.81 2.28
CA VAL A 33 -11.93 -14.50 3.13
C VAL A 33 -10.50 -14.01 3.00
N ALA A 34 -10.23 -13.13 2.04
CA ALA A 34 -8.93 -12.50 1.84
C ALA A 34 -9.12 -11.02 1.51
N TYR A 35 -8.06 -10.23 1.59
CA TYR A 35 -8.07 -8.79 1.34
C TYR A 35 -8.72 -8.43 -0.01
N GLY A 36 -8.38 -9.13 -1.08
CA GLY A 36 -8.98 -8.98 -2.42
C GLY A 36 -9.94 -10.11 -2.80
N VAL A 37 -10.64 -10.73 -1.85
CA VAL A 37 -11.54 -11.91 -1.98
C VAL A 37 -10.76 -13.23 -2.03
N ASN A 38 -9.72 -13.31 -2.85
CA ASN A 38 -8.86 -14.48 -3.05
C ASN A 38 -7.42 -14.04 -3.39
N TRP A 39 -6.53 -14.98 -3.65
CA TRP A 39 -5.13 -14.69 -3.99
C TRP A 39 -4.92 -13.86 -5.26
N ALA A 40 -5.89 -13.81 -6.17
CA ALA A 40 -5.81 -12.99 -7.38
C ALA A 40 -6.12 -11.50 -7.15
N GLU A 41 -6.59 -11.13 -5.96
CA GLU A 41 -6.84 -9.74 -5.50
C GLU A 41 -7.82 -8.94 -6.40
N GLN A 42 -8.76 -9.62 -7.10
CA GLN A 42 -9.65 -8.96 -8.08
C GLN A 42 -10.78 -8.14 -7.46
N ARG A 43 -11.08 -8.33 -6.16
CA ARG A 43 -12.17 -7.64 -5.44
C ARG A 43 -13.53 -7.74 -6.17
N TYR A 44 -13.80 -8.88 -6.79
CA TYR A 44 -15.02 -9.16 -7.51
C TYR A 44 -15.95 -10.04 -6.68
N SER A 45 -17.19 -9.57 -6.47
CA SER A 45 -18.26 -10.36 -5.85
C SER A 45 -19.19 -10.95 -6.93
N PRO A 46 -19.47 -12.26 -6.92
CA PRO A 46 -20.41 -12.88 -7.84
C PRO A 46 -21.89 -12.68 -7.43
N LEU A 47 -22.16 -11.99 -6.32
CA LEU A 47 -23.52 -11.72 -5.82
C LEU A 47 -24.35 -10.94 -6.83
N LYS A 48 -25.64 -11.29 -6.97
CA LYS A 48 -26.60 -10.68 -7.89
C LYS A 48 -27.92 -10.27 -7.23
N GLN A 49 -28.02 -10.45 -5.91
CA GLN A 49 -29.26 -10.13 -5.18
C GLN A 49 -29.55 -8.62 -5.20
N ILE A 50 -28.50 -7.79 -5.16
CA ILE A 50 -28.63 -6.33 -5.36
C ILE A 50 -28.36 -6.05 -6.84
N ASN A 51 -29.27 -5.38 -7.51
CA ASN A 51 -29.22 -5.09 -8.94
C ASN A 51 -30.06 -3.84 -9.27
N ASP A 52 -30.09 -3.45 -10.53
CA ASP A 52 -30.77 -2.23 -11.01
C ASP A 52 -32.25 -2.14 -10.61
N SER A 53 -32.93 -3.30 -10.49
CA SER A 53 -34.35 -3.33 -10.14
C SER A 53 -34.64 -3.10 -8.65
N ASN A 54 -33.65 -3.22 -7.78
CA ASN A 54 -33.86 -3.14 -6.32
C ASN A 54 -32.87 -2.26 -5.55
N ILE A 55 -31.82 -1.75 -6.16
CA ILE A 55 -30.83 -0.89 -5.50
C ILE A 55 -31.45 0.35 -4.85
N GLY A 56 -32.47 0.94 -5.46
CA GLY A 56 -33.19 2.09 -4.92
C GLY A 56 -34.01 1.81 -3.64
N ARG A 57 -34.17 0.52 -3.25
CA ARG A 57 -34.86 0.09 -2.02
C ARG A 57 -33.88 -0.37 -0.94
N LEU A 58 -32.57 -0.24 -1.18
CA LEU A 58 -31.55 -0.63 -0.21
C LEU A 58 -31.65 0.29 1.02
N GLY A 59 -31.66 -0.32 2.21
CA GLY A 59 -31.72 0.39 3.49
C GLY A 59 -30.67 -0.12 4.46
N LEU A 60 -30.44 0.64 5.54
CA LEU A 60 -29.53 0.28 6.61
C LEU A 60 -30.11 -0.87 7.44
N ALA A 61 -29.40 -2.00 7.52
CA ALA A 61 -29.79 -3.13 8.34
C ALA A 61 -29.32 -2.97 9.80
N TRP A 62 -28.09 -2.52 10.01
CA TRP A 62 -27.50 -2.22 11.31
C TRP A 62 -26.28 -1.31 11.13
N SER A 63 -25.81 -0.74 12.22
CA SER A 63 -24.54 -0.02 12.30
C SER A 63 -23.73 -0.50 13.49
N TYR A 64 -22.40 -0.47 13.36
CA TYR A 64 -21.46 -0.77 14.42
C TYR A 64 -20.51 0.40 14.64
N GLU A 65 -20.43 0.89 15.86
CA GLU A 65 -19.50 1.95 16.21
C GLU A 65 -18.09 1.38 16.40
N ILE A 66 -17.19 1.80 15.50
CA ILE A 66 -15.80 1.31 15.51
C ILE A 66 -15.09 1.82 16.77
N PRO A 67 -14.41 0.95 17.54
CA PRO A 67 -13.71 1.33 18.75
C PRO A 67 -12.47 2.17 18.41
N LEU A 68 -12.65 3.48 18.30
CA LEU A 68 -11.56 4.43 18.09
C LEU A 68 -10.82 4.63 19.42
N ALA A 69 -9.49 4.69 19.34
CA ALA A 69 -8.68 5.05 20.49
C ALA A 69 -8.92 6.52 20.88
N PRO A 70 -9.11 6.84 22.17
CA PRO A 70 -9.38 8.20 22.60
C PRO A 70 -8.26 9.17 22.22
N GLY A 71 -8.64 10.38 21.78
CA GLY A 71 -7.72 11.53 21.69
C GLY A 71 -6.92 11.69 20.41
N ASN A 72 -7.16 10.91 19.36
CA ASN A 72 -6.46 11.09 18.09
C ASN A 72 -7.40 11.32 16.90
N PRO A 73 -7.60 12.58 16.42
CA PRO A 73 -8.45 12.90 15.30
C PRO A 73 -7.85 12.60 13.91
N GLN A 74 -6.57 12.17 13.84
CA GLN A 74 -5.85 11.92 12.58
C GLN A 74 -5.77 10.42 12.24
N THR A 75 -6.89 9.72 12.37
CA THR A 75 -7.00 8.31 12.01
C THR A 75 -7.95 8.14 10.82
N HIS A 76 -7.59 7.25 9.90
CA HIS A 76 -8.43 6.89 8.76
C HIS A 76 -8.75 5.41 8.81
N GLN A 77 -10.03 5.06 8.67
CA GLN A 77 -10.46 3.66 8.60
C GLN A 77 -10.23 3.14 7.17
N GLU A 78 -9.14 2.39 6.98
CA GLU A 78 -8.76 1.79 5.69
C GLU A 78 -8.90 0.26 5.70
N GLY A 79 -9.22 -0.33 6.85
CA GLY A 79 -9.29 -1.79 7.01
C GLY A 79 -10.36 -2.44 6.16
N THR A 80 -9.97 -3.29 5.22
CA THR A 80 -10.91 -4.16 4.49
C THR A 80 -11.47 -5.21 5.45
N PRO A 81 -12.80 -5.28 5.67
CA PRO A 81 -13.38 -6.31 6.51
C PRO A 81 -13.36 -7.67 5.80
N LEU A 82 -13.12 -8.73 6.57
CA LEU A 82 -13.27 -10.12 6.14
C LEU A 82 -14.57 -10.71 6.69
N VAL A 83 -15.20 -11.58 5.92
CA VAL A 83 -16.44 -12.25 6.32
C VAL A 83 -16.29 -13.76 6.15
N PHE A 84 -16.54 -14.50 7.24
CA PHE A 84 -16.53 -15.95 7.25
C PHE A 84 -17.48 -16.51 8.30
N ASN A 85 -18.27 -17.54 7.94
CA ASN A 85 -19.23 -18.19 8.82
C ASN A 85 -20.18 -17.21 9.57
N GLY A 86 -20.65 -16.15 8.90
CA GLY A 86 -21.58 -15.18 9.48
C GLY A 86 -20.94 -14.20 10.46
N VAL A 87 -19.64 -14.15 10.55
CA VAL A 87 -18.88 -13.19 11.37
C VAL A 87 -18.09 -12.25 10.47
N LEU A 88 -18.17 -10.95 10.75
CA LEU A 88 -17.33 -9.92 10.15
C LEU A 88 -16.15 -9.66 11.08
N TYR A 89 -14.95 -9.70 10.51
CA TYR A 89 -13.69 -9.36 11.20
C TYR A 89 -13.06 -8.15 10.55
N SER A 90 -12.60 -7.19 11.33
CA SER A 90 -11.86 -6.05 10.80
C SER A 90 -10.87 -5.50 11.84
N ILE A 91 -10.17 -4.44 11.48
CA ILE A 91 -9.12 -3.84 12.29
C ILE A 91 -9.24 -2.32 12.25
N THR A 92 -8.99 -1.67 13.37
CA THR A 92 -8.97 -0.21 13.47
C THR A 92 -7.62 0.37 13.05
N PRO A 93 -7.50 1.69 12.83
CA PRO A 93 -6.23 2.36 12.58
C PRO A 93 -5.15 2.02 13.63
N TRP A 94 -5.50 1.99 14.91
CA TRP A 94 -4.59 1.62 16.01
C TRP A 94 -4.45 0.12 16.23
N SER A 95 -4.88 -0.67 15.23
CA SER A 95 -4.71 -2.11 15.18
C SER A 95 -5.53 -2.92 16.19
N ILE A 96 -6.61 -2.34 16.70
CA ILE A 96 -7.61 -3.08 17.48
C ILE A 96 -8.40 -3.96 16.52
N VAL A 97 -8.33 -5.27 16.70
CA VAL A 97 -9.11 -6.24 15.93
C VAL A 97 -10.46 -6.44 16.59
N TYR A 98 -11.51 -6.52 15.80
CA TYR A 98 -12.86 -6.78 16.30
C TYR A 98 -13.60 -7.80 15.44
N ALA A 99 -14.50 -8.55 16.07
CA ALA A 99 -15.41 -9.50 15.44
C ALA A 99 -16.86 -9.11 15.73
N VAL A 100 -17.68 -9.08 14.69
CA VAL A 100 -19.08 -8.66 14.76
C VAL A 100 -19.97 -9.72 14.13
N ASP A 101 -21.07 -10.08 14.78
CA ASP A 101 -22.09 -10.92 14.20
C ASP A 101 -22.72 -10.22 12.99
N LEU A 102 -22.58 -10.80 11.81
CA LEU A 102 -22.98 -10.18 10.53
C LEU A 102 -24.49 -9.92 10.42
N ARG A 103 -25.30 -10.70 11.14
CA ARG A 103 -26.76 -10.59 11.11
C ARG A 103 -27.28 -9.47 12.02
N THR A 104 -26.66 -9.29 13.17
CA THR A 104 -27.15 -8.40 14.23
C THR A 104 -26.34 -7.12 14.41
N GLY A 105 -25.12 -7.05 13.87
CA GLY A 105 -24.19 -5.96 14.11
C GLY A 105 -23.60 -5.92 15.53
N LYS A 106 -23.83 -6.97 16.35
CA LYS A 106 -23.32 -7.02 17.73
C LYS A 106 -21.88 -7.50 17.76
N GLU A 107 -21.07 -6.83 18.57
CA GLU A 107 -19.69 -7.26 18.84
C GLU A 107 -19.68 -8.62 19.53
N ILE A 108 -18.82 -9.52 19.03
CA ILE A 108 -18.56 -10.83 19.64
C ILE A 108 -17.34 -10.72 20.55
N TRP A 109 -16.26 -10.13 20.04
CA TRP A 109 -15.03 -9.87 20.78
C TRP A 109 -14.21 -8.75 20.11
N ARG A 110 -13.30 -8.16 20.91
CA ARG A 110 -12.23 -7.28 20.43
C ARG A 110 -10.90 -7.64 21.08
N ALA A 111 -9.79 -7.33 20.39
CA ALA A 111 -8.44 -7.58 20.85
C ALA A 111 -7.56 -6.36 20.57
N ASP A 112 -7.28 -5.57 21.61
CA ASP A 112 -6.42 -4.39 21.56
C ASP A 112 -4.94 -4.81 21.72
N PRO A 113 -4.03 -4.42 20.80
CA PRO A 113 -2.59 -4.61 20.96
C PRO A 113 -1.94 -3.63 21.94
N GLU A 114 -2.67 -2.65 22.46
CA GLU A 114 -2.17 -1.63 23.40
C GLU A 114 -0.95 -0.87 22.83
N VAL A 115 -1.06 -0.40 21.59
CA VAL A 115 0.01 0.39 20.95
C VAL A 115 0.22 1.70 21.71
N ASN A 116 1.47 2.03 22.06
CA ASN A 116 1.80 3.31 22.66
C ASN A 116 1.63 4.45 21.63
N GLN A 117 0.45 5.06 21.63
CA GLN A 117 0.06 6.09 20.66
C GLN A 117 0.96 7.32 20.69
N GLN A 118 1.44 7.74 21.85
CA GLN A 118 2.31 8.92 22.00
C GLN A 118 3.64 8.76 21.27
N VAL A 119 4.20 7.54 21.27
CA VAL A 119 5.43 7.22 20.58
C VAL A 119 5.16 7.01 19.08
N TRP A 120 4.23 6.11 18.76
CA TRP A 120 4.08 5.61 17.39
C TRP A 120 3.41 6.59 16.44
N GLN A 121 2.58 7.51 16.92
CA GLN A 121 1.99 8.56 16.08
C GLN A 121 3.05 9.39 15.33
N SER A 122 4.20 9.65 15.97
CA SER A 122 5.29 10.41 15.35
C SER A 122 6.10 9.64 14.31
N ARG A 123 5.86 8.33 14.18
CA ARG A 123 6.57 7.42 13.26
C ARG A 123 5.76 7.02 12.03
N ILE A 124 4.57 7.60 11.87
CA ILE A 124 3.64 7.30 10.78
C ILE A 124 3.43 8.58 9.97
N CYS A 125 3.77 8.56 8.67
CA CYS A 125 3.81 9.76 7.83
C CYS A 125 2.43 10.42 7.64
N CYS A 126 1.42 9.65 7.29
CA CYS A 126 0.23 10.16 6.61
C CYS A 126 -1.05 9.95 7.42
N GLY A 127 -0.95 9.89 8.74
CA GLY A 127 -2.00 9.51 9.67
C GLY A 127 -1.94 8.03 10.02
N VAL A 128 -2.54 7.68 11.16
CA VAL A 128 -2.54 6.30 11.64
C VAL A 128 -3.55 5.49 10.87
N VAL A 129 -3.10 4.45 10.20
CA VAL A 129 -3.91 3.57 9.36
C VAL A 129 -3.51 2.11 9.53
N ASN A 130 -4.46 1.22 9.29
CA ASN A 130 -4.22 -0.21 9.13
C ASN A 130 -5.19 -0.74 8.06
N ARG A 131 -4.67 -1.39 7.01
CA ARG A 131 -5.46 -1.76 5.83
C ARG A 131 -6.13 -3.12 5.93
N GLY A 132 -5.83 -3.90 6.97
CA GLY A 132 -6.57 -5.14 7.16
C GLY A 132 -5.80 -6.24 7.86
N ILE A 133 -6.45 -7.37 7.88
CA ILE A 133 -6.05 -8.63 8.50
C ILE A 133 -6.07 -9.74 7.46
N ALA A 134 -5.50 -10.90 7.82
CA ALA A 134 -5.70 -12.14 7.06
C ALA A 134 -6.34 -13.22 7.94
N MET A 135 -6.89 -14.24 7.29
CA MET A 135 -7.54 -15.36 7.97
C MET A 135 -7.00 -16.69 7.44
N TYR A 136 -6.66 -17.62 8.34
CA TYR A 136 -6.22 -18.95 7.94
C TYR A 136 -6.37 -19.95 9.09
N GLU A 137 -6.96 -21.14 8.81
CA GLU A 137 -7.05 -22.27 9.74
C GLU A 137 -7.55 -21.88 11.15
N GLY A 138 -8.61 -21.05 11.20
CA GLY A 138 -9.21 -20.59 12.46
C GLY A 138 -8.40 -19.52 13.19
N LYS A 139 -7.43 -18.91 12.53
CA LYS A 139 -6.63 -17.78 13.05
C LYS A 139 -6.93 -16.50 12.30
N ILE A 140 -6.90 -15.38 13.03
CA ILE A 140 -6.84 -14.03 12.48
C ILE A 140 -5.39 -13.56 12.60
N ILE A 141 -4.78 -13.21 11.48
CA ILE A 141 -3.42 -12.67 11.42
C ILE A 141 -3.52 -11.16 11.36
N ALA A 142 -3.09 -10.50 12.41
CA ALA A 142 -3.26 -9.06 12.62
C ALA A 142 -1.91 -8.37 12.79
N PRO A 143 -1.54 -7.45 11.88
CA PRO A 143 -0.39 -6.60 12.08
C PRO A 143 -0.75 -5.48 13.04
N ALA A 144 0.21 -5.07 13.87
CA ALA A 144 0.12 -3.86 14.67
C ALA A 144 1.04 -2.77 14.07
N VAL A 145 0.57 -1.52 14.10
CA VAL A 145 1.32 -0.38 13.51
C VAL A 145 2.71 -0.20 14.13
N ASP A 146 2.95 -0.75 15.31
CA ASP A 146 4.22 -0.71 16.03
C ASP A 146 5.23 -1.82 15.62
N GLY A 147 4.98 -2.49 14.52
CA GLY A 147 5.89 -3.50 13.97
C GLY A 147 5.72 -4.91 14.53
N ARG A 148 4.65 -5.18 15.30
CA ARG A 148 4.29 -6.54 15.73
C ARG A 148 3.36 -7.23 14.74
N LEU A 149 3.46 -8.55 14.66
CA LEU A 149 2.53 -9.43 13.94
C LEU A 149 1.96 -10.44 14.94
N ARG A 150 0.64 -10.61 14.95
CA ARG A 150 -0.09 -11.41 15.93
C ARG A 150 -0.97 -12.44 15.22
N ALA A 151 -1.09 -13.64 15.78
CA ALA A 151 -2.19 -14.54 15.47
C ALA A 151 -3.16 -14.57 16.63
N LEU A 152 -4.43 -14.38 16.32
CA LEU A 152 -5.54 -14.45 17.25
C LEU A 152 -6.40 -15.66 16.93
N ASP A 153 -6.96 -16.30 17.95
CA ASP A 153 -8.01 -17.30 17.77
C ASP A 153 -9.27 -16.62 17.20
N ALA A 154 -9.75 -17.07 16.06
CA ALA A 154 -10.86 -16.41 15.34
C ALA A 154 -12.18 -16.44 16.12
N ALA A 155 -12.39 -17.42 17.00
CA ALA A 155 -13.62 -17.54 17.79
C ALA A 155 -13.63 -16.65 19.02
N THR A 156 -12.45 -16.37 19.61
CA THR A 156 -12.35 -15.75 20.95
C THR A 156 -11.55 -14.45 20.99
N GLY A 157 -10.77 -14.13 19.95
CA GLY A 157 -9.85 -13.00 19.92
C GLY A 157 -8.58 -13.18 20.78
N ARG A 158 -8.41 -14.34 21.44
CA ARG A 158 -7.26 -14.64 22.27
C ARG A 158 -5.98 -14.72 21.45
N VAL A 159 -4.90 -14.07 21.90
CA VAL A 159 -3.59 -14.14 21.26
C VAL A 159 -3.04 -15.57 21.34
N LEU A 160 -2.69 -16.14 20.20
CA LEU A 160 -2.07 -17.46 20.09
C LEU A 160 -0.54 -17.34 20.06
N TRP A 161 -0.03 -16.37 19.33
CA TRP A 161 1.38 -15.99 19.29
C TRP A 161 1.53 -14.52 18.85
N GLU A 162 2.65 -13.92 19.18
CA GLU A 162 3.08 -12.60 18.73
C GLU A 162 4.56 -12.65 18.36
N THR A 163 4.94 -11.97 17.28
CA THR A 163 6.33 -11.81 16.85
C THR A 163 6.59 -10.38 16.41
N ARG A 164 7.83 -9.94 16.49
CA ARG A 164 8.25 -8.62 16.02
C ARG A 164 8.83 -8.72 14.61
N VAL A 165 8.24 -7.98 13.68
CA VAL A 165 8.65 -7.93 12.27
C VAL A 165 9.81 -6.95 12.08
N SER A 166 9.77 -5.80 12.75
CA SER A 166 10.77 -4.74 12.64
C SER A 166 11.28 -4.29 14.02
N PRO A 167 12.52 -3.76 14.13
CA PRO A 167 13.05 -3.25 15.38
C PRO A 167 12.20 -2.13 15.96
N GLU A 168 11.96 -2.17 17.27
CA GLU A 168 11.23 -1.13 17.99
C GLU A 168 12.01 0.19 18.11
N THR A 169 13.34 0.09 18.01
CA THR A 169 14.25 1.23 18.11
C THR A 169 14.34 2.06 16.84
N MET A 170 13.73 1.59 15.75
CA MET A 170 13.71 2.25 14.44
C MET A 170 12.27 2.68 14.07
N PRO A 171 12.10 3.73 13.25
CA PRO A 171 10.77 4.25 12.90
C PRO A 171 10.04 3.43 11.80
N TYR A 172 10.15 2.10 11.86
CA TYR A 172 9.33 1.23 11.02
C TYR A 172 7.90 1.16 11.52
N THR A 173 6.95 1.08 10.61
CA THR A 173 5.55 0.78 10.93
C THR A 173 5.01 -0.32 10.01
N ILE A 174 3.87 -0.90 10.37
CA ILE A 174 3.13 -1.83 9.50
C ILE A 174 1.73 -1.28 9.30
N THR A 175 1.40 -0.91 8.07
CA THR A 175 0.11 -0.33 7.71
C THR A 175 -0.68 -1.19 6.72
N MET A 176 -0.10 -2.27 6.21
CA MET A 176 -0.68 -3.14 5.20
C MET A 176 -1.43 -4.33 5.81
N ALA A 177 -2.36 -4.90 5.05
CA ALA A 177 -2.92 -6.21 5.34
C ALA A 177 -1.92 -7.32 4.99
N PRO A 178 -1.66 -8.31 5.87
CA PRO A 178 -0.84 -9.46 5.53
C PRO A 178 -1.52 -10.33 4.46
N ARG A 179 -0.74 -11.10 3.71
CA ARG A 179 -1.24 -12.14 2.80
C ARG A 179 -0.82 -13.51 3.29
N VAL A 180 -1.76 -14.43 3.44
CA VAL A 180 -1.43 -15.84 3.69
C VAL A 180 -1.40 -16.55 2.35
N ILE A 181 -0.25 -17.14 2.03
CA ILE A 181 -0.03 -17.93 0.82
C ILE A 181 -0.08 -19.41 1.13
N GLN A 182 -0.03 -20.24 0.09
CA GLN A 182 -0.14 -21.69 0.19
C GLN A 182 0.75 -22.30 1.28
N GLY A 183 0.18 -23.22 2.05
CA GLY A 183 0.87 -23.87 3.17
C GLY A 183 1.00 -22.99 4.42
N GLY A 184 0.23 -21.90 4.51
CA GLY A 184 0.15 -21.07 5.71
C GLY A 184 1.40 -20.22 5.96
N LYS A 185 2.07 -19.72 4.93
CA LYS A 185 3.07 -18.66 5.10
C LYS A 185 2.41 -17.30 5.02
N ILE A 186 2.75 -16.43 5.96
CA ILE A 186 2.26 -15.05 6.05
C ILE A 186 3.29 -14.13 5.41
N ILE A 187 2.93 -13.42 4.35
CA ILE A 187 3.77 -12.39 3.74
C ILE A 187 3.38 -11.04 4.32
N ILE A 188 4.36 -10.28 4.78
CA ILE A 188 4.19 -8.95 5.38
C ILE A 188 5.40 -8.07 5.07
N GLY A 189 5.15 -6.81 4.75
CA GLY A 189 6.17 -5.78 4.55
C GLY A 189 6.14 -4.71 5.63
N VAL A 190 6.91 -3.64 5.41
CA VAL A 190 7.04 -2.52 6.35
C VAL A 190 6.91 -1.18 5.64
N SER A 191 6.46 -0.17 6.39
CA SER A 191 6.40 1.24 6.02
C SER A 191 7.50 2.03 6.74
N GLY A 192 7.69 3.28 6.35
CA GLY A 192 8.59 4.24 7.01
C GLY A 192 9.68 4.80 6.10
N GLY A 193 9.52 4.69 4.78
CA GLY A 193 10.51 5.19 3.80
C GLY A 193 10.88 6.65 4.01
N GLU A 194 9.93 7.49 4.45
CA GLU A 194 10.11 8.91 4.74
C GLU A 194 10.92 9.17 6.02
N TYR A 195 11.08 8.15 6.86
CA TYR A 195 11.84 8.22 8.13
C TYR A 195 13.23 7.62 8.04
N GLY A 196 13.72 7.37 6.82
CA GLY A 196 15.06 6.86 6.63
C GLY A 196 15.26 5.41 7.00
N VAL A 197 14.25 4.55 6.83
CA VAL A 197 14.37 3.11 7.04
C VAL A 197 14.65 2.37 5.73
N ARG A 198 15.22 1.18 5.85
CA ARG A 198 15.53 0.27 4.76
C ARG A 198 14.35 -0.67 4.50
N GLY A 199 13.76 -0.64 3.31
CA GLY A 199 12.62 -1.45 2.94
C GLY A 199 12.91 -2.96 2.93
N PHE A 200 11.90 -3.74 3.31
CA PHE A 200 11.91 -5.20 3.22
C PHE A 200 10.49 -5.78 3.32
N PHE A 201 10.35 -7.04 2.94
CA PHE A 201 9.20 -7.89 3.27
C PHE A 201 9.67 -9.27 3.69
N SER A 202 8.83 -9.99 4.42
CA SER A 202 9.23 -11.26 5.04
C SER A 202 8.09 -12.26 5.03
N ALA A 203 8.43 -13.54 5.10
CA ALA A 203 7.49 -14.63 5.30
C ALA A 203 7.59 -15.17 6.73
N TYR A 204 6.44 -15.49 7.31
CA TYR A 204 6.32 -16.07 8.65
C TYR A 204 5.44 -17.32 8.61
N ASP A 205 5.73 -18.29 9.43
CA ASP A 205 4.90 -19.49 9.61
C ASP A 205 3.64 -19.13 10.42
N VAL A 206 2.47 -19.48 9.90
CA VAL A 206 1.17 -19.11 10.48
C VAL A 206 0.88 -19.78 11.83
N ASN A 207 1.53 -20.90 12.14
CA ASN A 207 1.31 -21.62 13.38
C ASN A 207 2.22 -21.15 14.52
N THR A 208 3.43 -20.68 14.18
CA THR A 208 4.48 -20.39 15.15
C THR A 208 4.91 -18.92 15.19
N GLY A 209 4.59 -18.13 14.17
CA GLY A 209 5.09 -16.77 14.02
C GLY A 209 6.60 -16.69 13.72
N LYS A 210 7.27 -17.80 13.45
CA LYS A 210 8.70 -17.82 13.12
C LYS A 210 8.92 -17.33 11.71
N MET A 211 9.91 -16.45 11.53
CA MET A 211 10.32 -15.97 10.22
C MET A 211 10.92 -17.13 9.40
N ALA A 212 10.41 -17.33 8.17
CA ALA A 212 10.91 -18.30 7.22
C ALA A 212 12.00 -17.71 6.32
N TRP A 213 11.77 -16.50 5.82
CA TRP A 213 12.72 -15.75 4.99
C TRP A 213 12.40 -14.25 5.02
N ARG A 214 13.38 -13.43 4.60
CA ARG A 214 13.25 -11.99 4.40
C ARG A 214 13.92 -11.59 3.10
N PHE A 215 13.28 -10.66 2.35
CA PHE A 215 13.83 -10.03 1.17
C PHE A 215 13.97 -8.51 1.43
N TYR A 216 15.18 -7.99 1.33
CA TYR A 216 15.44 -6.55 1.39
C TYR A 216 15.26 -5.91 0.02
N THR A 217 14.55 -4.79 -0.05
CA THR A 217 14.27 -4.05 -1.29
C THR A 217 15.33 -3.00 -1.61
N VAL A 218 16.20 -2.71 -0.65
CA VAL A 218 17.34 -1.78 -0.78
C VAL A 218 18.60 -2.51 -0.36
N PRO A 219 19.72 -2.37 -1.09
CA PRO A 219 20.99 -2.97 -0.68
C PRO A 219 21.51 -2.35 0.62
N GLY A 220 22.17 -3.15 1.43
CA GLY A 220 22.82 -2.73 2.67
C GLY A 220 24.16 -2.04 2.43
N ASP A 221 24.97 -1.95 3.49
CA ASP A 221 26.33 -1.43 3.47
C ASP A 221 27.22 -2.27 2.52
N PRO A 222 27.77 -1.68 1.44
CA PRO A 222 28.53 -2.42 0.45
C PRO A 222 29.89 -2.93 0.96
N SER A 223 30.32 -2.52 2.16
CA SER A 223 31.50 -3.07 2.82
C SER A 223 31.23 -4.42 3.49
N LYS A 224 29.98 -4.88 3.52
CA LYS A 224 29.50 -6.12 4.14
C LYS A 224 28.91 -7.05 3.09
N PRO A 225 28.89 -8.36 3.33
CA PRO A 225 28.15 -9.29 2.47
C PRO A 225 26.67 -8.91 2.39
N PHE A 226 26.12 -8.94 1.18
CA PHE A 226 24.68 -8.75 1.00
C PHE A 226 23.90 -9.98 1.45
N GLU A 227 22.69 -9.76 1.95
CA GLU A 227 21.82 -10.83 2.49
C GLU A 227 21.29 -11.77 1.40
N HIS A 228 21.20 -11.30 0.16
CA HIS A 228 20.86 -12.11 -1.01
C HIS A 228 21.53 -11.53 -2.27
N PRO A 229 21.82 -12.39 -3.28
CA PRO A 229 22.70 -12.03 -4.41
C PRO A 229 22.16 -10.90 -5.29
N GLU A 230 20.86 -10.73 -5.36
CA GLU A 230 20.20 -9.69 -6.18
C GLU A 230 20.58 -8.28 -5.71
N LEU A 231 20.92 -8.11 -4.44
CA LEU A 231 21.35 -6.83 -3.87
C LEU A 231 22.72 -6.36 -4.38
N GLU A 232 23.58 -7.28 -4.82
CA GLU A 232 24.87 -6.91 -5.40
C GLU A 232 24.71 -6.15 -6.73
N ALA A 233 23.75 -6.58 -7.56
CA ALA A 233 23.41 -5.87 -8.78
C ALA A 233 22.69 -4.54 -8.47
N ALA A 234 21.77 -4.54 -7.50
CA ALA A 234 21.06 -3.36 -7.08
C ALA A 234 21.98 -2.28 -6.53
N ALA A 235 23.01 -2.62 -5.76
CA ALA A 235 23.95 -1.67 -5.17
C ALA A 235 24.67 -0.80 -6.23
N LYS A 236 24.83 -1.31 -7.45
CA LYS A 236 25.44 -0.57 -8.57
C LYS A 236 24.55 0.56 -9.11
N THR A 237 23.28 0.58 -8.74
CA THR A 237 22.28 1.60 -9.12
C THR A 237 22.08 2.67 -8.05
N TRP A 238 22.82 2.60 -6.99
CA TRP A 238 22.83 3.56 -5.90
C TRP A 238 24.16 4.30 -5.85
N THR A 239 24.10 5.56 -5.41
CA THR A 239 25.26 6.41 -5.19
C THR A 239 25.23 7.02 -3.79
N ASN A 240 26.29 7.68 -3.37
CA ASN A 240 26.45 8.22 -2.01
C ASN A 240 26.35 7.09 -0.95
N ASP A 241 26.11 7.46 0.29
CA ASP A 241 26.04 6.55 1.44
C ASP A 241 24.58 6.16 1.77
N TRP A 242 23.80 5.69 0.77
CA TRP A 242 22.36 5.38 0.92
C TRP A 242 22.06 4.49 2.13
N TRP A 243 22.94 3.55 2.44
CA TRP A 243 22.77 2.62 3.55
C TRP A 243 22.76 3.28 4.93
N LYS A 244 23.37 4.49 5.06
CA LYS A 244 23.37 5.28 6.29
C LYS A 244 22.05 6.00 6.53
N ILE A 245 21.26 6.19 5.48
CA ILE A 245 19.98 6.90 5.50
C ILE A 245 18.78 5.99 5.17
N GLY A 246 19.01 4.67 5.11
CA GLY A 246 17.99 3.66 4.91
C GLY A 246 17.60 3.38 3.47
N GLY A 247 17.47 4.39 2.62
CA GLY A 247 17.16 4.24 1.19
C GLY A 247 15.69 4.07 0.83
N GLY A 248 14.77 3.91 1.77
CA GLY A 248 13.33 3.81 1.50
C GLY A 248 12.87 2.47 0.95
N ALA A 249 12.14 2.48 -0.15
CA ALA A 249 11.56 1.32 -0.85
C ALA A 249 10.75 0.38 0.05
N GLY A 250 9.95 0.93 0.97
CA GLY A 250 9.09 0.18 1.87
C GLY A 250 8.03 -0.63 1.10
N VAL A 251 7.58 -1.74 1.70
CA VAL A 251 6.48 -2.55 1.18
C VAL A 251 5.29 -2.36 2.11
N TRP A 252 4.46 -1.36 1.81
CA TRP A 252 3.40 -0.94 2.73
C TRP A 252 1.97 -1.22 2.24
N ASN A 253 1.81 -1.80 1.04
CA ASN A 253 0.56 -2.34 0.48
C ASN A 253 0.88 -3.32 -0.66
N GLY A 254 0.08 -3.41 -1.70
CA GLY A 254 0.26 -4.06 -2.99
C GLY A 254 0.95 -5.42 -3.01
N MET A 255 0.17 -6.51 -2.84
CA MET A 255 0.66 -7.88 -3.01
C MET A 255 -0.40 -8.77 -3.67
N ALA A 256 0.05 -9.74 -4.46
CA ALA A 256 -0.78 -10.83 -4.97
C ALA A 256 0.00 -12.15 -4.97
N TYR A 257 -0.70 -13.27 -5.02
CA TYR A 257 -0.07 -14.60 -5.02
C TYR A 257 -0.60 -15.49 -6.13
N ASP A 258 0.30 -15.99 -6.96
CA ASP A 258 0.03 -17.02 -7.96
C ASP A 258 0.36 -18.39 -7.39
N ALA A 259 -0.67 -19.09 -6.92
CA ALA A 259 -0.51 -20.40 -6.29
C ALA A 259 -0.10 -21.50 -7.27
N ASP A 260 -0.41 -21.36 -8.56
CA ASP A 260 -0.07 -22.36 -9.57
C ASP A 260 1.43 -22.35 -9.89
N ASN A 261 2.06 -21.19 -9.70
CA ASN A 261 3.49 -20.99 -9.99
C ASN A 261 4.33 -20.74 -8.73
N ASP A 262 3.73 -20.71 -7.52
CA ASP A 262 4.36 -20.33 -6.26
C ASP A 262 5.11 -18.99 -6.36
N ILE A 263 4.45 -17.95 -6.87
CA ILE A 263 5.04 -16.63 -7.02
C ILE A 263 4.23 -15.59 -6.23
N VAL A 264 4.92 -14.87 -5.34
CA VAL A 264 4.41 -13.66 -4.67
C VAL A 264 4.88 -12.46 -5.47
N TYR A 265 3.96 -11.58 -5.83
CA TYR A 265 4.24 -10.29 -6.45
C TYR A 265 4.08 -9.20 -5.40
N VAL A 266 5.04 -8.30 -5.35
CA VAL A 266 5.13 -7.25 -4.33
C VAL A 266 5.46 -5.92 -4.99
N GLY A 267 4.67 -4.89 -4.70
CA GLY A 267 5.01 -3.52 -5.06
C GLY A 267 5.91 -2.86 -4.01
N THR A 268 6.85 -2.03 -4.42
CA THR A 268 7.76 -1.31 -3.53
C THR A 268 7.55 0.19 -3.58
N GLY A 269 7.82 0.84 -2.47
CA GLY A 269 7.70 2.29 -2.33
C GLY A 269 8.85 3.07 -2.95
N GLN A 270 8.75 4.39 -2.80
CA GLN A 270 9.72 5.38 -3.28
C GLN A 270 11.10 5.21 -2.62
N PRO A 271 12.19 5.68 -3.28
CA PRO A 271 13.50 5.78 -2.64
C PRO A 271 13.52 6.97 -1.65
N GLY A 272 14.37 6.89 -0.64
CA GLY A 272 14.55 7.95 0.36
C GLY A 272 15.98 8.48 0.41
N PRO A 273 16.15 9.84 0.50
CA PRO A 273 15.17 10.93 0.31
C PRO A 273 14.62 10.99 -1.12
N TRP A 274 13.52 11.71 -1.36
CA TRP A 274 12.84 11.69 -2.66
C TRP A 274 13.71 12.21 -3.80
N THR A 275 14.37 13.36 -3.63
CA THR A 275 15.15 13.98 -4.71
C THR A 275 16.55 13.38 -4.89
N ASP A 276 16.96 13.19 -6.14
CA ASP A 276 18.31 12.78 -6.52
C ASP A 276 19.40 13.79 -6.09
N VAL A 277 19.03 15.05 -5.89
CA VAL A 277 19.95 16.10 -5.38
C VAL A 277 20.58 15.69 -4.03
N HIS A 278 19.83 15.03 -3.17
CA HIS A 278 20.28 14.60 -1.84
C HIS A 278 20.60 13.11 -1.78
N ARG A 279 19.87 12.29 -2.52
CA ARG A 279 20.09 10.84 -2.59
C ARG A 279 21.29 10.47 -3.46
N GLY A 280 21.53 11.26 -4.50
CA GLY A 280 22.42 10.95 -5.59
C GLY A 280 21.71 10.27 -6.76
N PRO A 281 22.30 10.38 -7.98
CA PRO A 281 21.72 9.81 -9.20
C PRO A 281 21.78 8.28 -9.19
N GLY A 282 20.90 7.67 -10.00
CA GLY A 282 20.83 6.24 -10.24
C GLY A 282 19.40 5.75 -10.24
N ASP A 283 19.17 4.52 -10.69
CA ASP A 283 17.83 3.92 -10.77
C ASP A 283 17.29 3.48 -9.41
N ASN A 284 18.18 3.30 -8.42
CA ASN A 284 17.85 2.97 -7.03
C ASN A 284 17.03 1.68 -6.86
N LEU A 285 17.51 0.59 -7.49
CA LEU A 285 16.85 -0.72 -7.39
C LEU A 285 16.83 -1.24 -5.93
N TYR A 286 15.69 -1.73 -5.43
CA TYR A 286 14.42 -2.00 -6.13
C TYR A 286 13.30 -1.06 -5.66
N SER A 287 13.49 0.25 -5.65
CA SER A 287 12.41 1.20 -5.39
C SER A 287 11.45 1.29 -6.57
N CYS A 288 10.20 1.68 -6.33
CA CYS A 288 9.17 1.89 -7.34
C CYS A 288 9.08 0.73 -8.35
N SER A 289 9.06 -0.50 -7.84
CA SER A 289 9.18 -1.72 -8.62
C SER A 289 8.12 -2.75 -8.26
N ILE A 290 7.79 -3.61 -9.20
CA ILE A 290 7.15 -4.90 -8.93
C ILE A 290 8.26 -5.94 -8.82
N ILE A 291 8.29 -6.67 -7.71
CA ILE A 291 9.23 -7.77 -7.46
C ILE A 291 8.43 -9.08 -7.40
N ALA A 292 8.84 -10.08 -8.17
CA ALA A 292 8.31 -11.43 -8.12
C ALA A 292 9.29 -12.36 -7.40
N VAL A 293 8.83 -13.03 -6.34
CA VAL A 293 9.65 -13.99 -5.58
C VAL A 293 8.93 -15.32 -5.42
N ARG A 294 9.70 -16.41 -5.26
CA ARG A 294 9.15 -17.72 -4.87
C ARG A 294 8.58 -17.65 -3.46
N GLY A 295 7.31 -17.98 -3.30
CA GLY A 295 6.64 -18.00 -1.99
C GLY A 295 7.30 -18.92 -0.98
N ALA A 296 7.80 -20.08 -1.43
CA ALA A 296 8.49 -21.04 -0.58
C ALA A 296 9.79 -20.48 0.01
N THR A 297 10.57 -19.67 -0.74
CA THR A 297 11.98 -19.39 -0.43
C THR A 297 12.34 -17.90 -0.39
N GLY A 298 11.51 -16.99 -0.90
CA GLY A 298 11.83 -15.57 -1.06
C GLY A 298 12.84 -15.26 -2.19
N LYS A 299 13.26 -16.24 -2.98
CA LYS A 299 14.20 -16.02 -4.10
C LYS A 299 13.51 -15.27 -5.22
N MET A 300 14.15 -14.21 -5.73
CA MET A 300 13.64 -13.44 -6.86
C MET A 300 13.51 -14.31 -8.11
N VAL A 301 12.40 -14.09 -8.84
CA VAL A 301 12.14 -14.68 -10.16
C VAL A 301 12.40 -13.63 -11.24
N TRP A 302 11.83 -12.44 -11.05
CA TRP A 302 12.02 -11.27 -11.89
C TRP A 302 11.64 -9.99 -11.12
N TYR A 303 12.00 -8.84 -11.67
CA TYR A 303 11.51 -7.53 -11.26
C TYR A 303 11.23 -6.67 -12.49
N TYR A 304 10.37 -5.69 -12.31
CA TYR A 304 10.15 -4.61 -13.26
C TYR A 304 10.07 -3.29 -12.50
N GLN A 305 10.92 -2.32 -12.87
CA GLN A 305 10.94 -1.00 -12.23
C GLN A 305 10.05 -0.05 -13.02
N GLU A 306 8.98 0.43 -12.40
CA GLU A 306 8.00 1.33 -13.02
C GLU A 306 8.53 2.76 -13.09
N VAL A 307 9.27 3.21 -12.07
CA VAL A 307 9.83 4.58 -12.02
C VAL A 307 11.32 4.53 -11.64
N PRO A 308 12.24 4.48 -12.63
CA PRO A 308 13.67 4.52 -12.34
C PRO A 308 14.11 5.84 -11.70
N GLY A 309 14.80 5.77 -10.55
CA GLY A 309 15.32 6.92 -9.84
C GLY A 309 14.23 7.94 -9.50
N ASP A 310 13.11 7.49 -8.96
CA ASP A 310 11.96 8.33 -8.63
C ASP A 310 12.34 9.55 -7.76
N ASP A 311 11.78 10.71 -8.12
CA ASP A 311 11.91 11.96 -7.36
C ASP A 311 10.55 12.49 -6.87
N TRP A 312 9.44 11.83 -7.23
CA TRP A 312 8.09 12.39 -7.13
C TRP A 312 7.18 11.67 -6.15
N ASP A 313 7.69 10.65 -5.44
CA ASP A 313 6.93 9.77 -4.54
C ASP A 313 5.97 8.84 -5.30
N TYR A 314 6.43 8.25 -6.40
CA TYR A 314 5.60 7.36 -7.21
C TYR A 314 5.74 5.90 -6.80
N ASP A 315 5.26 5.61 -5.59
CA ASP A 315 5.20 4.24 -5.08
C ASP A 315 4.50 3.26 -6.03
N SER A 316 5.09 2.09 -6.22
CA SER A 316 4.50 0.92 -6.91
C SER A 316 3.65 0.05 -5.98
N ILE A 317 2.95 0.63 -5.01
CA ILE A 317 2.29 -0.10 -3.91
C ILE A 317 0.77 -0.25 -4.07
N ALA A 318 0.20 0.21 -5.17
CA ALA A 318 -1.20 -0.07 -5.48
C ALA A 318 -1.47 -1.58 -5.49
N ASP A 319 -2.71 -2.01 -5.31
CA ASP A 319 -3.05 -3.43 -5.37
C ASP A 319 -2.60 -4.03 -6.71
N LEU A 320 -2.04 -5.24 -6.67
CA LEU A 320 -1.66 -6.03 -7.83
C LEU A 320 -2.78 -7.03 -8.11
N MET A 321 -3.36 -7.02 -9.32
CA MET A 321 -4.44 -7.94 -9.68
C MET A 321 -3.99 -8.97 -10.68
N LEU A 322 -4.22 -10.24 -10.38
CA LEU A 322 -3.96 -11.33 -11.30
C LEU A 322 -5.19 -11.65 -12.15
N ALA A 323 -4.98 -11.78 -13.45
CA ALA A 323 -6.02 -12.20 -14.38
C ALA A 323 -5.45 -13.06 -15.51
N ASP A 324 -6.34 -13.81 -16.17
CA ASP A 324 -6.06 -14.46 -17.43
C ASP A 324 -6.84 -13.73 -18.51
N LEU A 325 -6.12 -13.04 -19.41
CA LEU A 325 -6.70 -12.24 -20.46
C LEU A 325 -6.40 -12.85 -21.84
N THR A 326 -7.33 -12.74 -22.78
CA THR A 326 -7.06 -13.06 -24.19
C THR A 326 -6.63 -11.79 -24.92
N ILE A 327 -5.33 -11.67 -25.18
CA ILE A 327 -4.73 -10.50 -25.84
C ILE A 327 -4.22 -10.95 -27.21
N ASN A 328 -4.66 -10.30 -28.29
CA ASN A 328 -4.30 -10.64 -29.67
C ASN A 328 -4.52 -12.14 -29.99
N GLY A 329 -5.65 -12.70 -29.50
CA GLY A 329 -6.02 -14.10 -29.70
C GLY A 329 -5.23 -15.11 -28.87
N ARG A 330 -4.32 -14.68 -28.00
CA ARG A 330 -3.54 -15.55 -27.11
C ARG A 330 -3.94 -15.35 -25.64
N ARG A 331 -4.13 -16.45 -24.89
CA ARG A 331 -4.31 -16.38 -23.46
C ARG A 331 -2.98 -15.99 -22.78
N ARG A 332 -3.01 -14.94 -21.99
CA ARG A 332 -1.87 -14.41 -21.23
C ARG A 332 -2.24 -14.39 -19.75
N GLN A 333 -1.35 -14.89 -18.93
CA GLN A 333 -1.44 -14.79 -17.47
C GLN A 333 -0.80 -13.46 -17.06
N VAL A 334 -1.59 -12.53 -16.55
CA VAL A 334 -1.12 -11.16 -16.36
C VAL A 334 -1.26 -10.67 -14.92
N ILE A 335 -0.43 -9.68 -14.60
CA ILE A 335 -0.65 -8.71 -13.54
C ILE A 335 -1.23 -7.46 -14.20
N MET A 336 -2.30 -6.92 -13.63
CA MET A 336 -2.76 -5.56 -13.88
C MET A 336 -2.34 -4.68 -12.71
N HIS A 337 -1.81 -3.48 -12.99
CA HIS A 337 -1.35 -2.55 -11.97
C HIS A 337 -1.60 -1.10 -12.39
N ALA A 338 -1.99 -0.26 -11.43
CA ALA A 338 -2.24 1.16 -11.62
C ALA A 338 -1.62 1.95 -10.45
N PRO A 339 -0.30 2.22 -10.46
CA PRO A 339 0.40 2.90 -9.38
C PRO A 339 0.29 4.43 -9.44
N LYS A 340 1.01 5.11 -8.56
CA LYS A 340 1.02 6.58 -8.47
C LYS A 340 1.49 7.29 -9.74
N ASP A 341 2.34 6.66 -10.53
CA ASP A 341 2.91 7.20 -11.77
C ASP A 341 1.89 7.52 -12.87
N ALA A 342 0.64 7.08 -12.68
CA ALA A 342 -0.51 7.26 -13.55
C ALA A 342 -0.50 6.46 -14.83
N PHE A 343 0.28 5.40 -14.94
CA PHE A 343 0.14 4.40 -16.00
C PHE A 343 -0.70 3.21 -15.54
N PHE A 344 -1.44 2.62 -16.47
CA PHE A 344 -2.06 1.32 -16.31
C PHE A 344 -1.21 0.27 -17.01
N TYR A 345 -0.65 -0.63 -16.22
CA TYR A 345 0.21 -1.70 -16.70
C TYR A 345 -0.54 -3.01 -16.86
N VAL A 346 -0.21 -3.74 -17.94
CA VAL A 346 -0.51 -5.15 -18.12
C VAL A 346 0.82 -5.86 -18.33
N ILE A 347 1.19 -6.71 -17.40
CA ILE A 347 2.51 -7.37 -17.35
C ILE A 347 2.30 -8.89 -17.37
N ASP A 348 3.07 -9.62 -18.17
CA ASP A 348 3.10 -11.09 -18.11
C ASP A 348 3.65 -11.51 -16.74
N ARG A 349 2.82 -12.22 -15.95
CA ARG A 349 3.17 -12.51 -14.56
C ARG A 349 4.25 -13.56 -14.38
N LEU A 350 4.56 -14.33 -15.44
CA LEU A 350 5.61 -15.35 -15.37
C LEU A 350 7.00 -14.79 -15.71
N THR A 351 7.06 -13.78 -16.58
CA THR A 351 8.32 -13.28 -17.14
C THR A 351 8.65 -11.85 -16.76
N GLY A 352 7.66 -11.05 -16.31
CA GLY A 352 7.81 -9.61 -16.10
C GLY A 352 7.78 -8.79 -17.39
N GLU A 353 7.47 -9.39 -18.55
CA GLU A 353 7.33 -8.67 -19.81
C GLU A 353 6.16 -7.70 -19.77
N VAL A 354 6.41 -6.42 -20.03
CA VAL A 354 5.35 -5.42 -20.15
C VAL A 354 4.61 -5.60 -21.48
N ILE A 355 3.35 -5.99 -21.40
CA ILE A 355 2.47 -6.15 -22.57
C ILE A 355 1.91 -4.80 -23.00
N SER A 356 1.54 -3.98 -22.03
CA SER A 356 1.13 -2.59 -22.25
C SER A 356 1.35 -1.74 -21.01
N ALA A 357 1.58 -0.44 -21.22
CA ALA A 357 1.62 0.60 -20.21
C ALA A 357 1.01 1.87 -20.83
N ASP A 358 -0.16 2.27 -20.34
CA ASP A 358 -0.93 3.35 -20.94
C ASP A 358 -1.30 4.39 -19.88
N PRO A 359 -1.12 5.71 -20.13
CA PRO A 359 -1.45 6.73 -19.15
C PRO A 359 -2.97 6.83 -18.98
N ILE A 360 -3.44 6.75 -17.70
CA ILE A 360 -4.86 6.88 -17.34
C ILE A 360 -5.28 8.33 -17.13
N THR A 361 -4.33 9.22 -16.92
CA THR A 361 -4.51 10.67 -16.79
C THR A 361 -3.30 11.41 -17.38
N LYS A 362 -3.24 12.73 -17.23
CA LYS A 362 -2.10 13.54 -17.68
C LYS A 362 -0.82 13.20 -16.92
N VAL A 363 0.26 13.02 -17.66
CA VAL A 363 1.59 12.67 -17.20
C VAL A 363 2.62 13.63 -17.79
N SER A 364 3.50 14.20 -16.96
CA SER A 364 4.61 15.04 -17.42
C SER A 364 6.00 14.56 -16.97
N TRP A 365 6.06 13.60 -16.02
CA TRP A 365 7.31 13.02 -15.53
C TRP A 365 7.97 12.08 -16.56
N ALA A 366 7.19 11.53 -17.49
CA ALA A 366 7.64 10.69 -18.59
C ALA A 366 7.09 11.19 -19.92
N THR A 367 7.78 10.91 -21.02
CA THR A 367 7.39 11.25 -22.38
C THR A 367 6.78 10.06 -23.14
N GLY A 368 6.78 8.88 -22.56
CA GLY A 368 6.25 7.64 -23.11
C GLY A 368 6.96 6.42 -22.55
N MET A 369 6.77 5.30 -23.23
CA MET A 369 7.45 4.03 -22.97
C MET A 369 8.36 3.67 -24.14
N ASP A 370 9.50 3.05 -23.87
CA ASP A 370 10.36 2.47 -24.90
C ASP A 370 9.74 1.17 -25.47
N ALA A 371 10.40 0.59 -26.45
CA ALA A 371 9.94 -0.65 -27.11
C ALA A 371 9.91 -1.88 -26.17
N LYS A 372 10.54 -1.79 -25.00
CA LYS A 372 10.55 -2.84 -23.97
C LYS A 372 9.57 -2.55 -22.83
N GLY A 373 8.84 -1.43 -22.92
CA GLY A 373 7.90 -1.00 -21.89
C GLY A 373 8.54 -0.27 -20.72
N HIS A 374 9.80 0.18 -20.80
CA HIS A 374 10.39 1.03 -19.78
C HIS A 374 10.00 2.49 -20.00
N PRO A 375 9.72 3.27 -18.92
CA PRO A 375 9.37 4.67 -19.06
C PRO A 375 10.57 5.49 -19.58
N ILE A 376 10.28 6.38 -20.51
CA ILE A 376 11.24 7.39 -20.97
C ILE A 376 11.05 8.61 -20.08
N VAL A 377 11.85 8.67 -19.02
CA VAL A 377 11.79 9.75 -18.03
C VAL A 377 12.04 11.11 -18.70
N ASN A 378 11.18 12.09 -18.42
CA ASN A 378 11.36 13.46 -18.90
C ASN A 378 12.44 14.18 -18.05
N PRO A 379 13.61 14.51 -18.61
CA PRO A 379 14.66 15.19 -17.83
C PRO A 379 14.22 16.55 -17.27
N ALA A 380 13.27 17.23 -17.92
CA ALA A 380 12.75 18.51 -17.48
C ALA A 380 11.83 18.39 -16.24
N ALA A 381 11.33 17.19 -15.92
CA ALA A 381 10.57 16.94 -14.72
C ALA A 381 11.46 16.74 -13.47
N ARG A 382 12.76 16.49 -13.66
CA ARG A 382 13.73 16.46 -12.57
C ARG A 382 13.92 17.86 -12.01
N TYR A 383 13.62 18.02 -10.74
CA TYR A 383 13.71 19.32 -10.07
C TYR A 383 14.98 19.42 -9.22
N LYS A 384 15.45 20.66 -9.12
CA LYS A 384 16.53 21.06 -8.19
C LYS A 384 15.95 22.12 -7.24
N THR A 385 16.70 23.16 -6.95
CA THR A 385 16.21 24.25 -6.08
C THR A 385 15.13 25.09 -6.76
N THR A 386 15.10 25.16 -8.10
CA THR A 386 14.03 25.82 -8.85
C THR A 386 12.81 24.91 -8.90
N PRO A 387 11.62 25.41 -8.54
CA PRO A 387 10.39 24.60 -8.60
C PRO A 387 10.04 24.15 -10.01
N VAL A 388 9.57 22.91 -10.13
CA VAL A 388 9.05 22.31 -11.36
C VAL A 388 7.64 21.78 -11.09
N ASN A 389 6.68 22.10 -11.96
CA ASN A 389 5.33 21.52 -11.88
C ASN A 389 5.31 20.17 -12.57
N VAL A 390 5.05 19.12 -11.81
CA VAL A 390 5.01 17.74 -12.31
C VAL A 390 3.62 17.14 -12.10
N ASN A 391 3.12 16.46 -13.11
CA ASN A 391 1.84 15.78 -13.13
C ASN A 391 2.05 14.27 -13.38
N PRO A 392 1.41 13.40 -12.55
CA PRO A 392 0.64 13.72 -11.35
C PRO A 392 1.50 14.28 -10.22
N GLY A 393 0.86 14.85 -9.20
CA GLY A 393 1.51 15.17 -7.92
C GLY A 393 1.78 13.91 -7.08
N PRO A 394 2.25 14.05 -5.81
CA PRO A 394 2.69 12.91 -4.98
C PRO A 394 1.54 11.97 -4.54
N SER A 395 0.30 12.42 -4.67
CA SER A 395 -0.88 11.53 -4.50
C SER A 395 -1.10 10.60 -5.69
N GLY A 396 -0.38 10.81 -6.79
CA GLY A 396 -0.46 9.97 -7.99
C GLY A 396 -1.75 10.09 -8.79
N GLY A 397 -1.84 9.35 -9.89
CA GLY A 397 -3.08 9.12 -10.62
C GLY A 397 -4.00 8.15 -9.90
N HIS A 398 -3.43 7.23 -9.15
CA HIS A 398 -4.06 6.30 -8.22
C HIS A 398 -3.01 5.89 -7.17
N VAL A 399 -3.45 5.46 -5.97
CA VAL A 399 -2.53 5.06 -4.91
C VAL A 399 -2.99 3.77 -4.20
N TRP A 400 -3.27 3.81 -2.92
CA TRP A 400 -3.69 2.67 -2.11
C TRP A 400 -5.20 2.36 -2.14
N PRO A 401 -6.14 3.27 -2.46
CA PRO A 401 -7.55 2.95 -2.43
C PRO A 401 -7.84 1.71 -3.29
N PRO A 402 -8.59 0.74 -2.76
CA PRO A 402 -8.80 -0.50 -3.48
C PRO A 402 -9.54 -0.27 -4.80
N TRP A 403 -9.10 -0.95 -5.83
CA TRP A 403 -9.73 -1.01 -7.14
C TRP A 403 -10.21 -2.44 -7.45
N SER A 404 -10.94 -2.66 -8.52
CA SER A 404 -11.52 -3.97 -8.81
C SER A 404 -11.50 -4.31 -10.30
N TYR A 405 -11.43 -5.61 -10.61
CA TYR A 405 -11.63 -6.15 -11.95
C TYR A 405 -12.91 -6.97 -12.01
N SER A 406 -13.79 -6.68 -12.95
CA SER A 406 -14.99 -7.46 -13.20
C SER A 406 -14.82 -8.36 -14.42
N PRO A 407 -14.70 -9.68 -14.25
CA PRO A 407 -14.67 -10.60 -15.39
C PRO A 407 -15.96 -10.58 -16.20
N ALA A 408 -17.08 -10.14 -15.62
CA ALA A 408 -18.37 -10.05 -16.32
C ALA A 408 -18.39 -8.90 -17.35
N THR A 409 -17.72 -7.79 -17.08
CA THR A 409 -17.65 -6.63 -17.98
C THR A 409 -16.31 -6.57 -18.76
N GLY A 410 -15.29 -7.28 -18.28
CA GLY A 410 -13.93 -7.18 -18.78
C GLY A 410 -13.23 -5.86 -18.42
N LEU A 411 -13.80 -5.08 -17.49
CA LEU A 411 -13.30 -3.76 -17.12
C LEU A 411 -12.67 -3.76 -15.73
N VAL A 412 -11.72 -2.87 -15.53
CA VAL A 412 -11.22 -2.49 -14.22
C VAL A 412 -11.83 -1.16 -13.80
N TYR A 413 -12.08 -1.00 -12.49
CA TYR A 413 -12.67 0.19 -11.89
C TYR A 413 -11.69 0.78 -10.90
N ILE A 414 -11.12 1.95 -11.24
CA ILE A 414 -9.98 2.55 -10.52
C ILE A 414 -10.42 3.88 -9.92
N PRO A 415 -10.52 4.00 -8.58
CA PRO A 415 -10.68 5.30 -7.93
C PRO A 415 -9.35 6.06 -8.03
N GLY A 416 -9.36 7.26 -8.58
CA GLY A 416 -8.13 8.00 -8.83
C GLY A 416 -8.28 9.50 -8.83
N THR A 417 -7.18 10.17 -9.14
CA THR A 417 -7.10 11.62 -9.25
C THR A 417 -6.61 12.01 -10.64
N ALA A 418 -7.40 12.81 -11.34
CA ALA A 418 -7.11 13.24 -12.69
C ALA A 418 -6.50 14.64 -12.74
N GLY A 419 -5.44 14.83 -13.52
CA GLY A 419 -4.93 16.13 -13.94
C GLY A 419 -4.45 17.06 -12.81
N GLN A 420 -4.05 16.52 -11.66
CA GLN A 420 -3.54 17.30 -10.54
C GLN A 420 -2.02 17.13 -10.40
N GLY A 421 -1.28 18.18 -10.71
CA GLY A 421 0.16 18.28 -10.51
C GLY A 421 0.53 18.96 -9.20
N SER A 422 1.81 18.90 -8.86
CA SER A 422 2.42 19.62 -7.73
C SER A 422 3.72 20.29 -8.16
N ASN A 423 4.05 21.40 -7.50
CA ASN A 423 5.35 22.03 -7.67
C ASN A 423 6.35 21.41 -6.71
N TYR A 424 7.39 20.82 -7.25
CA TYR A 424 8.47 20.18 -6.50
C TYR A 424 9.72 21.05 -6.57
N SER A 425 10.42 21.19 -5.45
CA SER A 425 11.77 21.75 -5.39
C SER A 425 12.59 21.02 -4.36
N ALA A 426 13.89 20.84 -4.61
CA ALA A 426 14.78 20.28 -3.61
C ALA A 426 14.89 21.26 -2.42
N ALA A 427 14.88 20.72 -1.20
CA ALA A 427 15.18 21.52 -0.02
C ALA A 427 16.61 22.10 -0.14
N ALA A 428 16.79 23.36 0.25
CA ALA A 428 18.10 24.01 0.16
C ALA A 428 19.18 23.32 1.01
N THR A 429 18.73 22.69 2.12
CA THR A 429 19.59 21.90 3.01
C THR A 429 18.90 20.58 3.33
N PHE A 430 19.69 19.52 3.50
CA PHE A 430 19.19 18.20 3.89
C PHE A 430 20.04 17.66 5.04
N THR A 431 19.38 17.33 6.14
CA THR A 431 19.98 16.59 7.25
C THR A 431 19.26 15.25 7.34
N PRO A 432 19.93 14.11 7.17
CA PRO A 432 19.31 12.80 7.31
C PRO A 432 18.61 12.64 8.66
N ALA A 433 17.41 12.08 8.65
CA ALA A 433 16.75 11.71 9.87
C ALA A 433 17.49 10.52 10.55
N PRO A 434 17.58 10.49 11.89
CA PRO A 434 18.16 9.34 12.58
C PRO A 434 17.36 8.08 12.28
N THR A 435 18.03 7.00 11.89
CA THR A 435 17.40 5.68 11.68
C THR A 435 17.24 4.92 12.98
N GLU A 436 18.19 5.06 13.92
CA GLU A 436 18.15 4.45 15.25
C GLU A 436 17.73 5.52 16.27
N ILE A 437 16.50 5.42 16.78
CA ILE A 437 15.90 6.45 17.65
C ILE A 437 15.55 5.93 19.04
N GLY A 438 15.77 4.63 19.28
CA GLY A 438 15.39 3.97 20.53
C GLY A 438 13.88 3.72 20.64
N PRO A 439 13.44 2.93 21.65
CA PRO A 439 12.06 2.47 21.76
C PRO A 439 11.06 3.60 22.04
N SER A 440 11.48 4.67 22.69
CA SER A 440 10.64 5.85 23.01
C SER A 440 10.94 7.06 22.12
N GLY A 441 11.84 6.94 21.14
CA GLY A 441 12.23 8.03 20.28
C GLY A 441 11.13 8.45 19.30
N ARG A 442 11.14 9.73 18.94
CA ARG A 442 10.22 10.29 17.93
C ARG A 442 10.81 10.12 16.54
N GLY A 443 9.97 9.67 15.60
CA GLY A 443 10.33 9.68 14.18
C GLY A 443 10.43 11.11 13.66
N GLN A 444 11.39 11.34 12.78
CA GLN A 444 11.56 12.58 12.06
C GLN A 444 11.47 12.28 10.57
N MET A 445 10.45 12.83 9.94
CA MET A 445 10.27 12.71 8.50
C MET A 445 11.15 13.71 7.78
N ASN A 446 11.94 13.25 6.80
CA ASN A 446 12.73 14.14 5.96
C ASN A 446 12.81 13.59 4.52
N MET A 447 12.09 14.25 3.63
CA MET A 447 12.00 13.86 2.22
C MET A 447 13.03 14.58 1.34
N GLY A 448 13.74 15.58 1.86
CA GLY A 448 14.67 16.41 1.08
C GLY A 448 13.98 17.26 0.01
N THR A 449 12.65 17.33 0.02
CA THR A 449 11.81 17.96 -1.01
C THR A 449 10.81 18.90 -0.37
N SER A 450 10.61 20.05 -0.99
CA SER A 450 9.54 21.00 -0.69
C SER A 450 8.45 20.91 -1.75
N LEU A 451 7.19 20.94 -1.30
CA LEU A 451 6.00 20.87 -2.15
C LEU A 451 5.17 22.13 -2.00
N THR A 452 4.74 22.72 -3.12
CA THR A 452 3.81 23.85 -3.13
C THR A 452 2.78 23.67 -4.26
N GLY A 453 1.53 24.07 -4.02
CA GLY A 453 0.45 23.96 -5.01
C GLY A 453 0.11 22.50 -5.37
N GLY A 454 -1.04 22.06 -5.06
CA GLY A 454 -1.52 20.69 -5.23
C GLY A 454 -2.05 20.15 -3.90
N GLN A 455 -2.98 19.22 -3.96
CA GLN A 455 -3.38 18.51 -2.75
C GLN A 455 -2.22 17.58 -2.35
N LEU A 456 -1.50 17.94 -1.30
CA LEU A 456 -0.91 16.93 -0.45
C LEU A 456 -2.06 15.99 -0.07
N GLY A 457 -1.95 14.71 -0.41
CA GLY A 457 -2.97 13.74 -0.01
C GLY A 457 -3.37 14.01 1.44
N ARG A 458 -4.63 13.82 1.79
CA ARG A 458 -5.26 14.18 3.08
C ARG A 458 -4.55 13.63 4.35
N GLY A 459 -3.29 13.34 4.31
CA GLY A 459 -2.40 12.92 5.39
C GLY A 459 -1.14 13.75 5.56
N GLY A 460 -0.83 14.65 4.65
CA GLY A 460 0.38 15.46 4.71
C GLY A 460 0.23 16.67 5.63
N ASN A 461 0.15 16.49 6.93
CA ASN A 461 0.52 17.53 7.87
C ASN A 461 2.04 17.71 7.83
N GLN A 462 2.51 18.64 6.98
CA GLN A 462 3.72 19.37 7.35
C GLN A 462 3.48 19.96 8.73
N ALA A 463 4.43 19.74 9.64
CA ALA A 463 4.35 20.11 11.04
C ALA A 463 3.69 21.47 11.29
N LYS A 464 2.39 21.51 11.46
CA LYS A 464 1.78 22.49 12.34
C LYS A 464 2.09 21.98 13.74
N GLY A 465 3.06 22.61 14.39
CA GLY A 465 3.28 22.43 15.80
C GLY A 465 1.92 22.49 16.49
N ALA A 466 1.53 21.41 17.14
CA ALA A 466 0.29 21.35 17.88
C ALA A 466 0.37 22.38 19.01
N ALA A 467 -0.33 23.49 18.83
CA ALA A 467 -0.72 24.31 19.94
C ALA A 467 -1.79 23.51 20.74
N PRO A 468 -1.67 23.39 22.08
CA PRO A 468 -2.68 22.77 22.89
C PRO A 468 -3.98 23.58 22.78
N ALA A 469 -5.08 22.90 22.47
CA ALA A 469 -6.41 23.47 22.54
C ALA A 469 -6.72 23.88 23.99
N GLY A 470 -6.86 25.19 24.22
CA GLY A 470 -7.41 25.70 25.46
C GLY A 470 -6.66 26.88 26.06
N ALA A 471 -6.87 28.08 25.48
CA ALA A 471 -7.01 29.34 26.21
C ALA A 471 -7.26 30.46 25.18
N ALA A 472 -8.46 30.96 25.12
CA ALA A 472 -8.76 32.22 24.46
C ALA A 472 -8.07 33.35 25.26
N GLY A 473 -7.14 34.09 24.64
CA GLY A 473 -6.70 35.37 25.15
C GLY A 473 -5.21 35.60 25.42
N ALA A 474 -4.27 34.82 24.84
CA ALA A 474 -2.86 35.18 24.87
C ALA A 474 -2.28 35.22 23.46
N THR A 475 -1.64 36.32 23.09
CA THR A 475 -0.81 36.42 21.90
C THR A 475 0.30 35.36 21.99
N PRO A 476 0.47 34.48 20.99
CA PRO A 476 1.51 33.46 21.05
C PRO A 476 2.90 34.15 21.08
N PRO A 477 3.87 33.65 21.85
CA PRO A 477 5.25 34.09 21.71
C PRO A 477 5.72 33.73 20.28
N GLU A 478 6.34 34.68 19.61
CA GLU A 478 6.92 34.50 18.29
C GLU A 478 7.95 33.35 18.35
N ASN A 479 7.55 32.18 17.84
CA ASN A 479 8.49 31.10 17.60
C ASN A 479 9.21 31.42 16.28
N PRO A 480 10.54 31.72 16.31
CA PRO A 480 11.29 32.08 15.11
C PRO A 480 11.26 31.00 14.02
N GLU A 481 11.08 29.72 14.39
CA GLU A 481 10.94 28.62 13.45
C GLU A 481 9.58 28.64 12.73
N ALA A 482 8.50 28.95 13.43
CA ALA A 482 7.17 29.09 12.83
C ALA A 482 7.08 30.31 11.92
N ALA A 483 7.75 31.41 12.27
CA ALA A 483 7.86 32.60 11.43
C ALA A 483 8.69 32.32 10.18
N ALA A 484 9.80 31.59 10.29
CA ALA A 484 10.62 31.19 9.15
C ALA A 484 9.88 30.26 8.17
N VAL A 485 9.09 29.30 8.69
CA VAL A 485 8.25 28.41 7.87
C VAL A 485 7.14 29.21 7.17
N ALA A 486 6.47 30.15 7.87
CA ALA A 486 5.44 31.00 7.27
C ALA A 486 6.02 31.93 6.21
N ALA A 487 7.21 32.52 6.45
CA ALA A 487 7.92 33.35 5.48
C ALA A 487 8.35 32.54 4.25
N ALA A 488 8.85 31.32 4.43
CA ALA A 488 9.20 30.42 3.34
C ALA A 488 7.96 30.02 2.51
N GLN A 489 6.80 29.78 3.15
CA GLN A 489 5.54 29.50 2.48
C GLN A 489 5.00 30.73 1.71
N GLN A 490 5.12 31.93 2.26
CA GLN A 490 4.77 33.17 1.56
C GLN A 490 5.70 33.47 0.39
N ALA A 491 6.99 33.25 0.54
CA ALA A 491 7.97 33.41 -0.53
C ALA A 491 7.73 32.39 -1.66
N ALA A 492 7.39 31.13 -1.33
CA ALA A 492 7.05 30.10 -2.29
C ALA A 492 5.70 30.40 -3.02
N ALA A 493 4.74 31.01 -2.33
CA ALA A 493 3.48 31.43 -2.93
C ALA A 493 3.62 32.67 -3.85
N ALA A 494 4.63 33.51 -3.59
CA ALA A 494 4.95 34.70 -4.38
C ALA A 494 5.91 34.40 -5.56
N ALA A 495 6.50 33.22 -5.61
CA ALA A 495 7.39 32.82 -6.70
C ALA A 495 6.62 32.71 -8.03
N PRO A 496 7.22 33.07 -9.17
CA PRO A 496 6.61 32.83 -10.47
C PRO A 496 6.22 31.35 -10.60
N LYS A 497 4.98 31.11 -11.09
CA LYS A 497 4.56 29.73 -11.37
C LYS A 497 5.49 29.14 -12.43
N PRO A 498 6.02 27.91 -12.23
CA PRO A 498 6.87 27.28 -13.23
C PRO A 498 6.09 27.06 -14.54
N GLU A 499 6.80 27.16 -15.65
CA GLU A 499 6.23 26.85 -16.97
C GLU A 499 5.73 25.40 -17.00
N PRO A 500 4.54 25.18 -17.57
CA PRO A 500 3.97 23.82 -17.69
C PRO A 500 4.86 22.93 -18.56
N LEU A 501 5.16 21.74 -18.09
CA LEU A 501 5.82 20.71 -18.88
C LEU A 501 4.84 20.14 -19.94
N ALA A 502 5.39 19.67 -21.07
CA ALA A 502 4.63 18.87 -22.03
C ALA A 502 4.07 17.61 -21.34
N GLN A 503 2.82 17.30 -21.64
CA GLN A 503 2.10 16.20 -21.01
C GLN A 503 1.60 15.20 -22.06
N ILE A 504 1.65 13.92 -21.71
CA ILE A 504 0.99 12.83 -22.44
C ILE A 504 -0.25 12.36 -21.66
N GLY A 505 -1.11 11.56 -22.29
CA GLY A 505 -2.30 10.99 -21.66
C GLY A 505 -3.60 11.71 -22.02
N PRO A 506 -4.74 11.11 -21.63
CA PRO A 506 -6.06 11.57 -22.03
C PRO A 506 -6.43 12.93 -21.41
N ASP A 507 -7.20 13.73 -22.17
CA ASP A 507 -7.90 14.90 -21.65
C ASP A 507 -9.12 14.47 -20.84
N GLY A 508 -9.61 15.37 -19.97
CA GLY A 508 -10.81 15.13 -19.20
C GLY A 508 -10.91 16.01 -17.96
N PRO A 509 -11.99 15.87 -17.18
CA PRO A 509 -12.16 16.61 -15.93
C PRO A 509 -11.03 16.30 -14.95
N THR A 510 -10.63 17.32 -14.20
CA THR A 510 -9.63 17.22 -13.14
C THR A 510 -10.28 16.92 -11.79
N GLY A 511 -9.51 16.34 -10.87
CA GLY A 511 -9.97 16.02 -9.52
C GLY A 511 -10.24 14.54 -9.31
N ASN A 512 -11.02 14.22 -8.27
CA ASN A 512 -11.33 12.84 -7.92
C ASN A 512 -12.28 12.20 -8.93
N VAL A 513 -11.93 11.03 -9.41
CA VAL A 513 -12.66 10.30 -10.47
C VAL A 513 -12.69 8.80 -10.18
N LEU A 514 -13.70 8.12 -10.71
CA LEU A 514 -13.69 6.67 -10.90
C LEU A 514 -13.52 6.38 -12.39
N TYR A 515 -12.43 5.70 -12.75
CA TYR A 515 -12.22 5.24 -14.12
C TYR A 515 -12.82 3.85 -14.33
N ALA A 516 -13.46 3.62 -15.47
CA ALA A 516 -13.69 2.30 -16.03
C ALA A 516 -12.74 2.11 -17.22
N TRP A 517 -11.74 1.27 -17.03
CA TRP A 517 -10.68 1.05 -18.01
C TRP A 517 -10.78 -0.34 -18.62
N ASP A 518 -10.58 -0.42 -19.94
CA ASP A 518 -10.53 -1.68 -20.68
C ASP A 518 -9.06 -2.09 -20.85
N PRO A 519 -8.58 -3.12 -20.15
CA PRO A 519 -7.18 -3.54 -20.21
C PRO A 519 -6.76 -4.14 -21.54
N ILE A 520 -7.72 -4.66 -22.33
CA ILE A 520 -7.45 -5.25 -23.64
C ILE A 520 -7.48 -4.19 -24.74
N ALA A 521 -8.52 -3.32 -24.72
CA ALA A 521 -8.61 -2.22 -25.67
C ALA A 521 -7.67 -1.06 -25.32
N ARG A 522 -7.03 -1.09 -24.15
CA ARG A 522 -6.04 -0.12 -23.66
C ARG A 522 -6.60 1.31 -23.63
N LYS A 523 -7.82 1.47 -23.12
CA LYS A 523 -8.48 2.78 -23.09
C LYS A 523 -9.56 2.87 -22.03
N GLU A 524 -9.81 4.09 -21.64
CA GLU A 524 -10.96 4.43 -20.82
C GLU A 524 -12.26 4.17 -21.58
N ARG A 525 -13.22 3.53 -20.92
CA ARG A 525 -14.58 3.34 -21.42
C ARG A 525 -15.50 4.44 -20.95
N TRP A 526 -15.34 4.85 -19.71
CA TRP A 526 -16.00 5.99 -19.10
C TRP A 526 -15.30 6.39 -17.81
N ARG A 527 -15.60 7.60 -17.33
CA ARG A 527 -15.23 8.06 -15.98
C ARG A 527 -16.40 8.78 -15.33
N ALA A 528 -16.47 8.68 -13.99
CA ALA A 528 -17.41 9.44 -13.16
C ALA A 528 -16.62 10.40 -12.26
N ALA A 529 -17.01 11.68 -12.27
CA ALA A 529 -16.44 12.70 -11.40
C ALA A 529 -16.97 12.58 -9.96
N GLY A 530 -16.16 12.97 -8.98
CA GLY A 530 -16.56 13.00 -7.56
C GLY A 530 -16.50 11.65 -6.84
N ALA A 531 -16.12 10.56 -7.53
CA ALA A 531 -16.07 9.21 -6.98
C ALA A 531 -14.63 8.78 -6.64
N GLY A 532 -13.74 9.70 -6.38
CA GLY A 532 -12.33 9.40 -6.11
C GLY A 532 -12.03 9.12 -4.65
N ALA A 533 -10.79 8.76 -4.39
CA ALA A 533 -10.26 8.53 -3.06
C ALA A 533 -10.55 9.72 -2.12
N GLY A 534 -11.34 9.44 -1.08
CA GLY A 534 -11.71 10.39 -0.04
C GLY A 534 -10.55 10.77 0.86
#